data_61cee63b6b3fcb434b15721506a29845
#
_entry.id   61cee63b6b3fcb434b15721506a29845
#
_cell.length_a   1.000
_cell.length_b   1.000
_cell.length_c   1.000
_cell.angle_alpha   90.00
_cell.angle_beta   90.00
_cell.angle_gamma   90.00
#
_symmetry.space_group_name_H-M   'P 1'
#
loop_
_entity.id
_entity.type
_entity.pdbx_description
1 polymer ?
#
loop_
_entity_poly.entity_id
_entity_poly.type
_entity_poly.pdbx_seq_one_letter_code
_entity_poly.pdbx_strand_id
1 'polypeptide(L)'
;MKILLLEDDYSYRSSIKEYLISLNFEVDDFENGQDALDAIFENSYDLLLLDVRVPKISGHEIVKIVRENDIEVPIILVTSLTDIDDLSTGYEIGCNDYIRKPFVLKELKYRVNQTINSFHFKTSKSKIKLPENFIFDLEKYELFDDEKSIKLTNIEQKIFIYLIKRLGSYSTIPDMITAIWDNEFISDADLRMHIKRMRDKSSKTLIHNSRGLGYRIEKI
;
A
#
# COMPACT_ATOMS: atom_id res chain seq x y z
N MET A 1 -13.64 -1.59 1.59
CA MET A 1 -12.80 -1.23 0.44
C MET A 1 -13.35 -1.94 -0.79
N LYS A 2 -13.49 -1.21 -1.90
CA LYS A 2 -14.11 -1.70 -3.14
C LYS A 2 -13.07 -1.86 -4.25
N ILE A 3 -13.02 -3.04 -4.85
CA ILE A 3 -12.06 -3.38 -5.93
C ILE A 3 -12.84 -3.59 -7.22
N LEU A 4 -12.37 -3.02 -8.33
CA LEU A 4 -12.78 -3.42 -9.65
C LEU A 4 -11.85 -4.51 -10.17
N LEU A 5 -12.42 -5.62 -10.62
CA LEU A 5 -11.72 -6.75 -11.24
C LEU A 5 -12.11 -6.85 -12.71
N LEU A 6 -11.13 -6.77 -13.60
CA LEU A 6 -11.30 -7.00 -15.04
C LEU A 6 -10.53 -8.26 -15.46
N GLU A 7 -11.23 -9.27 -15.94
CA GLU A 7 -10.69 -10.57 -16.36
C GLU A 7 -11.70 -11.25 -17.29
N ASP A 8 -11.34 -11.67 -18.48
CA ASP A 8 -12.25 -12.28 -19.44
C ASP A 8 -12.48 -13.78 -19.19
N ASP A 9 -11.47 -14.51 -18.66
CA ASP A 9 -11.66 -15.91 -18.26
C ASP A 9 -12.57 -16.01 -17.03
N TYR A 10 -13.75 -16.61 -17.23
CA TYR A 10 -14.74 -16.75 -16.16
C TYR A 10 -14.22 -17.50 -14.92
N SER A 11 -13.49 -18.61 -15.14
CA SER A 11 -13.00 -19.44 -14.03
C SER A 11 -11.95 -18.72 -13.21
N TYR A 12 -11.06 -17.99 -13.89
CA TYR A 12 -10.02 -17.20 -13.25
C TYR A 12 -10.63 -16.01 -12.52
N ARG A 13 -11.56 -15.28 -13.16
CA ARG A 13 -12.30 -14.15 -12.58
C ARG A 13 -13.06 -14.57 -11.31
N SER A 14 -13.82 -15.69 -11.37
CA SER A 14 -14.58 -16.20 -10.22
C SER A 14 -13.67 -16.55 -9.05
N SER A 15 -12.56 -17.24 -9.30
CA SER A 15 -11.59 -17.61 -8.27
C SER A 15 -10.95 -16.41 -7.58
N ILE A 16 -10.57 -15.38 -8.34
CA ILE A 16 -10.02 -14.13 -7.82
C ILE A 16 -11.06 -13.39 -7.00
N LYS A 17 -12.28 -13.24 -7.54
CA LYS A 17 -13.40 -12.56 -6.87
C LYS A 17 -13.72 -13.21 -5.53
N GLU A 18 -13.93 -14.52 -5.51
CA GLU A 18 -14.24 -15.26 -4.27
C GLU A 18 -13.14 -15.08 -3.22
N TYR A 19 -11.88 -15.14 -3.64
CA TYR A 19 -10.77 -14.94 -2.74
C TYR A 19 -10.72 -13.52 -2.16
N LEU A 20 -10.92 -12.47 -2.98
CA LEU A 20 -10.94 -11.09 -2.51
C LEU A 20 -12.13 -10.83 -1.56
N ILE A 21 -13.31 -11.40 -1.85
CA ILE A 21 -14.47 -11.34 -0.95
C ILE A 21 -14.16 -12.01 0.39
N SER A 22 -13.45 -13.15 0.38
CA SER A 22 -13.02 -13.84 1.62
C SER A 22 -12.07 -12.99 2.49
N LEU A 23 -11.43 -12.00 1.90
CA LEU A 23 -10.58 -11.01 2.57
C LEU A 23 -11.34 -9.74 2.99
N ASN A 24 -12.67 -9.74 2.92
CA ASN A 24 -13.57 -8.62 3.22
C ASN A 24 -13.46 -7.42 2.27
N PHE A 25 -13.09 -7.63 1.00
CA PHE A 25 -13.23 -6.65 -0.05
C PHE A 25 -14.62 -6.76 -0.70
N GLU A 26 -15.18 -5.64 -1.13
CA GLU A 26 -16.29 -5.59 -2.08
C GLU A 26 -15.70 -5.64 -3.49
N VAL A 27 -16.27 -6.45 -4.39
CA VAL A 27 -15.69 -6.67 -5.71
C VAL A 27 -16.76 -6.57 -6.80
N ASP A 28 -16.59 -5.58 -7.68
CA ASP A 28 -17.29 -5.53 -8.97
C ASP A 28 -16.39 -6.18 -10.01
N ASP A 29 -16.92 -7.17 -10.75
CA ASP A 29 -16.17 -7.91 -11.76
C ASP A 29 -16.72 -7.71 -13.17
N PHE A 30 -15.82 -7.60 -14.15
CA PHE A 30 -16.13 -7.34 -15.54
C PHE A 30 -15.35 -8.30 -16.44
N GLU A 31 -15.95 -8.68 -17.59
CA GLU A 31 -15.36 -9.58 -18.58
C GLU A 31 -14.76 -8.86 -19.79
N ASN A 32 -15.01 -7.56 -19.92
CA ASN A 32 -14.48 -6.75 -21.00
C ASN A 32 -14.17 -5.33 -20.56
N GLY A 33 -13.25 -4.70 -21.26
CA GLY A 33 -12.72 -3.40 -20.86
C GLY A 33 -13.69 -2.23 -20.99
N GLN A 34 -14.68 -2.29 -21.91
CA GLN A 34 -15.65 -1.20 -22.06
C GLN A 34 -16.54 -1.08 -20.83
N ASP A 35 -17.12 -2.21 -20.39
CA ASP A 35 -18.02 -2.22 -19.25
C ASP A 35 -17.28 -1.87 -17.94
N ALA A 36 -16.00 -2.30 -17.85
CA ALA A 36 -15.13 -1.91 -16.74
C ALA A 36 -14.83 -0.40 -16.74
N LEU A 37 -14.54 0.18 -17.91
CA LEU A 37 -14.26 1.61 -18.04
C LEU A 37 -15.48 2.46 -17.70
N ASP A 38 -16.67 2.07 -18.18
CA ASP A 38 -17.93 2.75 -17.85
C ASP A 38 -18.16 2.74 -16.34
N ALA A 39 -17.95 1.59 -15.68
CA ALA A 39 -18.07 1.47 -14.23
C ALA A 39 -17.04 2.33 -13.46
N ILE A 40 -15.81 2.50 -13.98
CA ILE A 40 -14.79 3.37 -13.37
C ILE A 40 -15.24 4.83 -13.36
N PHE A 41 -15.92 5.28 -14.41
CA PHE A 41 -16.45 6.66 -14.47
C PHE A 41 -17.69 6.87 -13.61
N GLU A 42 -18.48 5.83 -13.37
CA GLU A 42 -19.72 5.92 -12.60
C GLU A 42 -19.52 5.69 -11.09
N ASN A 43 -18.46 5.02 -10.69
CA ASN A 43 -18.24 4.61 -9.30
C ASN A 43 -16.83 4.96 -8.81
N SER A 44 -16.65 4.94 -7.48
CA SER A 44 -15.34 5.05 -6.85
C SER A 44 -14.82 3.68 -6.43
N TYR A 45 -13.55 3.42 -6.71
CA TYR A 45 -12.85 2.20 -6.33
C TYR A 45 -11.59 2.51 -5.54
N ASP A 46 -11.26 1.62 -4.59
CA ASP A 46 -10.02 1.70 -3.82
C ASP A 46 -8.83 1.04 -4.54
N LEU A 47 -9.10 0.19 -5.54
CA LEU A 47 -8.11 -0.46 -6.41
C LEU A 47 -8.75 -0.92 -7.72
N LEU A 48 -8.01 -0.80 -8.81
CA LEU A 48 -8.31 -1.47 -10.08
C LEU A 48 -7.34 -2.64 -10.26
N LEU A 49 -7.88 -3.85 -10.46
CA LEU A 49 -7.13 -5.05 -10.82
C LEU A 49 -7.52 -5.43 -12.25
N LEU A 50 -6.63 -5.15 -13.21
CA LEU A 50 -6.95 -5.19 -14.62
C LEU A 50 -6.10 -6.23 -15.37
N ASP A 51 -6.74 -7.21 -16.02
CA ASP A 51 -6.03 -8.00 -17.01
C ASP A 51 -5.68 -7.12 -18.22
N VAL A 52 -4.47 -7.29 -18.71
CA VAL A 52 -3.98 -6.57 -19.89
C VAL A 52 -4.75 -6.99 -21.15
N ARG A 53 -5.03 -8.29 -21.31
CA ARG A 53 -5.64 -8.85 -22.52
C ARG A 53 -7.08 -9.22 -22.31
N VAL A 54 -7.96 -8.28 -22.59
CA VAL A 54 -9.43 -8.47 -22.51
C VAL A 54 -10.10 -7.93 -23.77
N PRO A 55 -11.34 -8.38 -24.09
CA PRO A 55 -12.10 -7.85 -25.21
C PRO A 55 -12.41 -6.36 -25.09
N LYS A 56 -12.59 -5.72 -26.24
CA LYS A 56 -12.97 -4.31 -26.46
C LYS A 56 -11.82 -3.34 -26.14
N ILE A 57 -11.60 -2.98 -24.90
CA ILE A 57 -10.57 -2.04 -24.43
C ILE A 57 -9.60 -2.81 -23.55
N SER A 58 -8.30 -2.79 -23.87
CA SER A 58 -7.26 -3.47 -23.10
C SER A 58 -7.02 -2.81 -21.72
N GLY A 59 -6.46 -3.59 -20.79
CA GLY A 59 -6.09 -3.04 -19.48
C GLY A 59 -5.11 -1.86 -19.58
N HIS A 60 -4.17 -1.88 -20.54
CA HIS A 60 -3.25 -0.76 -20.78
C HIS A 60 -3.97 0.51 -21.25
N GLU A 61 -4.92 0.38 -22.18
CA GLU A 61 -5.72 1.51 -22.65
C GLU A 61 -6.57 2.10 -21.51
N ILE A 62 -7.14 1.25 -20.64
CA ILE A 62 -7.86 1.71 -19.45
C ILE A 62 -6.95 2.51 -18.52
N VAL A 63 -5.73 2.03 -18.22
CA VAL A 63 -4.77 2.78 -17.40
C VAL A 63 -4.53 4.17 -17.98
N LYS A 64 -4.25 4.24 -19.30
CA LYS A 64 -4.02 5.52 -19.99
C LYS A 64 -5.21 6.46 -19.87
N ILE A 65 -6.42 6.00 -20.17
CA ILE A 65 -7.66 6.80 -20.10
C ILE A 65 -7.91 7.28 -18.66
N VAL A 66 -7.74 6.42 -17.66
CA VAL A 66 -7.90 6.76 -16.24
C VAL A 66 -6.94 7.87 -15.82
N ARG A 67 -5.67 7.80 -16.24
CA ARG A 67 -4.67 8.83 -15.92
C ARG A 67 -4.87 10.14 -16.70
N GLU A 68 -5.27 10.07 -17.97
CA GLU A 68 -5.60 11.26 -18.79
C GLU A 68 -6.82 12.01 -18.24
N ASN A 69 -7.68 11.38 -17.47
CA ASN A 69 -8.83 12.00 -16.80
C ASN A 69 -8.58 12.32 -15.32
N ASP A 70 -7.31 12.37 -14.88
CA ASP A 70 -6.91 12.71 -13.51
C ASP A 70 -7.59 11.85 -12.41
N ILE A 71 -7.97 10.61 -12.76
CA ILE A 71 -8.55 9.67 -11.79
C ILE A 71 -7.42 9.05 -10.97
N GLU A 72 -7.32 9.47 -9.72
CA GLU A 72 -6.34 8.98 -8.76
C GLU A 72 -6.82 7.72 -8.07
N VAL A 73 -6.53 6.56 -8.65
CA VAL A 73 -6.82 5.24 -8.09
C VAL A 73 -5.60 4.32 -8.28
N PRO A 74 -5.26 3.47 -7.31
CA PRO A 74 -4.18 2.50 -7.49
C PRO A 74 -4.58 1.43 -8.50
N ILE A 75 -3.64 1.05 -9.39
CA ILE A 75 -3.87 0.10 -10.47
C ILE A 75 -2.81 -1.01 -10.41
N ILE A 76 -3.28 -2.25 -10.37
CA ILE A 76 -2.44 -3.44 -10.59
C ILE A 76 -2.82 -4.03 -11.95
N LEU A 77 -1.83 -4.21 -12.82
CA LEU A 77 -2.01 -4.94 -14.07
C LEU A 77 -1.71 -6.42 -13.88
N VAL A 78 -2.56 -7.27 -14.47
CA VAL A 78 -2.36 -8.71 -14.52
C VAL A 78 -1.96 -9.08 -15.95
N THR A 79 -0.88 -9.86 -16.12
CA THR A 79 -0.34 -10.12 -17.45
C THR A 79 0.18 -11.55 -17.62
N SER A 80 0.17 -12.09 -18.83
CA SER A 80 0.77 -13.37 -19.15
C SER A 80 2.29 -13.26 -19.32
N LEU A 81 3.04 -14.37 -19.16
CA LEU A 81 4.51 -14.42 -19.22
C LEU A 81 5.12 -13.92 -20.55
N THR A 82 4.32 -13.85 -21.63
CA THR A 82 4.78 -13.44 -22.96
C THR A 82 4.91 -11.93 -23.12
N ASP A 83 4.41 -11.14 -22.18
CA ASP A 83 4.29 -9.68 -22.29
C ASP A 83 5.47 -8.95 -21.60
N ILE A 84 6.71 -9.46 -21.74
CA ILE A 84 7.90 -8.85 -21.11
C ILE A 84 8.14 -7.43 -21.65
N ASP A 85 7.82 -7.17 -22.91
CA ASP A 85 7.94 -5.85 -23.53
C ASP A 85 6.87 -4.87 -23.01
N ASP A 86 5.77 -5.38 -22.46
CA ASP A 86 4.68 -4.57 -21.89
C ASP A 86 4.98 -4.06 -20.46
N LEU A 87 5.95 -4.66 -19.75
CA LEU A 87 6.29 -4.25 -18.38
C LEU A 87 6.88 -2.83 -18.30
N SER A 88 7.76 -2.48 -19.25
CA SER A 88 8.34 -1.13 -19.32
C SER A 88 7.28 -0.11 -19.70
N THR A 89 6.44 -0.45 -20.68
CA THR A 89 5.34 0.39 -21.16
C THR A 89 4.33 0.70 -20.05
N GLY A 90 4.00 -0.26 -19.22
CA GLY A 90 2.95 -0.05 -18.22
C GLY A 90 3.36 0.81 -17.03
N TYR A 91 4.62 0.77 -16.60
CA TYR A 91 5.09 1.74 -15.58
C TYR A 91 5.12 3.16 -16.17
N GLU A 92 5.45 3.32 -17.44
CA GLU A 92 5.42 4.61 -18.14
C GLU A 92 3.99 5.17 -18.28
N ILE A 93 2.98 4.31 -18.45
CA ILE A 93 1.57 4.74 -18.54
C ILE A 93 0.92 4.96 -17.16
N GLY A 94 1.58 4.63 -16.04
CA GLY A 94 1.15 5.01 -14.70
C GLY A 94 0.41 3.94 -13.89
N CYS A 95 0.64 2.65 -14.14
CA CYS A 95 0.21 1.61 -13.20
C CYS A 95 1.09 1.60 -11.93
N ASN A 96 0.61 1.00 -10.86
CA ASN A 96 1.29 0.97 -9.56
C ASN A 96 2.02 -0.34 -9.31
N ASP A 97 1.55 -1.47 -9.85
CA ASP A 97 2.19 -2.79 -9.71
C ASP A 97 1.74 -3.73 -10.84
N TYR A 98 2.45 -4.87 -10.97
CA TYR A 98 2.19 -5.94 -11.93
C TYR A 98 2.14 -7.30 -11.25
N ILE A 99 1.22 -8.16 -11.73
CA ILE A 99 1.17 -9.57 -11.36
C ILE A 99 1.24 -10.42 -12.63
N ARG A 100 2.19 -11.36 -12.65
CA ARG A 100 2.32 -12.27 -13.79
C ARG A 100 1.49 -13.54 -13.60
N LYS A 101 0.71 -13.91 -14.61
CA LYS A 101 0.02 -15.20 -14.67
C LYS A 101 1.00 -16.32 -15.08
N PRO A 102 0.94 -17.52 -14.47
CA PRO A 102 0.09 -17.89 -13.36
C PRO A 102 0.64 -17.39 -12.01
N PHE A 103 -0.22 -16.97 -11.08
CA PHE A 103 0.15 -16.57 -9.74
C PHE A 103 -0.67 -17.31 -8.67
N VAL A 104 -0.17 -17.33 -7.44
CA VAL A 104 -0.91 -17.86 -6.31
C VAL A 104 -1.73 -16.76 -5.65
N LEU A 105 -2.95 -17.08 -5.20
CA LEU A 105 -3.86 -16.10 -4.58
C LEU A 105 -3.25 -15.39 -3.36
N LYS A 106 -2.32 -16.06 -2.65
CA LYS A 106 -1.58 -15.44 -1.54
C LYS A 106 -0.70 -14.27 -2.01
N GLU A 107 -0.07 -14.37 -3.18
CA GLU A 107 0.69 -13.27 -3.78
C GLU A 107 -0.22 -12.08 -4.09
N LEU A 108 -1.38 -12.34 -4.71
CA LEU A 108 -2.38 -11.31 -4.98
C LEU A 108 -2.74 -10.52 -3.72
N LYS A 109 -3.02 -11.20 -2.59
CA LYS A 109 -3.31 -10.55 -1.31
C LYS A 109 -2.21 -9.57 -0.88
N TYR A 110 -0.95 -9.99 -0.95
CA TYR A 110 0.17 -9.13 -0.54
C TYR A 110 0.29 -7.90 -1.44
N ARG A 111 0.19 -8.09 -2.77
CA ARG A 111 0.29 -6.98 -3.73
C ARG A 111 -0.85 -6.00 -3.62
N VAL A 112 -2.10 -6.48 -3.50
CA VAL A 112 -3.29 -5.64 -3.28
C VAL A 112 -3.11 -4.77 -2.04
N ASN A 113 -2.76 -5.38 -0.89
CA ASN A 113 -2.56 -4.63 0.34
C ASN A 113 -1.40 -3.62 0.24
N GLN A 114 -0.29 -4.02 -0.37
CA GLN A 114 0.88 -3.16 -0.54
C GLN A 114 0.55 -1.97 -1.45
N THR A 115 -0.10 -2.22 -2.59
CA THR A 115 -0.45 -1.20 -3.57
C THR A 115 -1.44 -0.17 -3.01
N ILE A 116 -2.52 -0.63 -2.37
CA ILE A 116 -3.49 0.26 -1.71
C ILE A 116 -2.79 1.10 -0.63
N ASN A 117 -2.02 0.46 0.24
CA ASN A 117 -1.31 1.16 1.30
C ASN A 117 -0.32 2.21 0.75
N SER A 118 0.49 1.85 -0.24
CA SER A 118 1.47 2.76 -0.84
C SER A 118 0.80 3.93 -1.56
N PHE A 119 -0.34 3.70 -2.22
CA PHE A 119 -1.08 4.73 -2.91
C PHE A 119 -1.72 5.73 -1.95
N HIS A 120 -2.40 5.26 -0.92
CA HIS A 120 -2.97 6.15 0.11
C HIS A 120 -1.90 6.95 0.85
N PHE A 121 -0.68 6.43 0.96
CA PHE A 121 0.45 7.19 1.49
C PHE A 121 0.92 8.30 0.53
N LYS A 122 0.85 8.10 -0.79
CA LYS A 122 1.23 9.11 -1.78
C LYS A 122 0.18 10.22 -1.94
N THR A 123 -1.10 9.88 -1.88
CA THR A 123 -2.21 10.83 -2.05
C THR A 123 -2.57 11.62 -0.79
N SER A 124 -2.35 11.06 0.41
CA SER A 124 -2.41 11.85 1.64
C SER A 124 -1.11 12.63 1.80
N LYS A 125 -1.19 13.98 1.75
CA LYS A 125 -0.12 14.96 1.96
C LYS A 125 1.23 14.31 2.26
N SER A 126 2.20 14.39 1.35
CA SER A 126 3.51 13.73 1.46
C SER A 126 4.23 13.97 2.79
N LYS A 127 3.76 14.93 3.57
CA LYS A 127 4.31 15.32 4.87
C LYS A 127 3.26 15.23 5.97
N ILE A 128 3.50 14.35 6.93
CA ILE A 128 2.68 14.21 8.14
C ILE A 128 3.27 15.08 9.25
N LYS A 129 2.47 16.02 9.75
CA LYS A 129 2.81 16.78 10.95
C LYS A 129 2.66 15.88 12.18
N LEU A 130 3.66 15.93 13.05
CA LEU A 130 3.75 15.17 14.29
C LEU A 130 3.91 16.14 15.47
N PRO A 131 3.73 15.68 16.73
CA PRO A 131 4.00 16.49 17.90
C PRO A 131 5.39 17.14 17.87
N GLU A 132 5.55 18.23 18.62
CA GLU A 132 6.82 18.95 18.79
C GLU A 132 7.40 19.50 17.47
N ASN A 133 6.53 19.84 16.50
CA ASN A 133 6.88 20.37 15.17
C ASN A 133 7.63 19.39 14.27
N PHE A 134 7.72 18.11 14.64
CA PHE A 134 8.27 17.12 13.74
C PHE A 134 7.39 16.94 12.49
N ILE A 135 8.04 16.67 11.37
CA ILE A 135 7.38 16.36 10.09
C ILE A 135 7.99 15.07 9.56
N PHE A 136 7.15 14.10 9.25
CA PHE A 136 7.61 12.89 8.55
C PHE A 136 7.23 12.97 7.07
N ASP A 137 8.25 12.94 6.21
CA ASP A 137 8.09 12.91 4.76
C ASP A 137 7.91 11.46 4.32
N LEU A 138 6.73 11.13 3.80
CA LEU A 138 6.36 9.79 3.37
C LEU A 138 6.98 9.37 2.03
N GLU A 139 7.40 10.33 1.20
CA GLU A 139 8.06 10.05 -0.07
C GLU A 139 9.54 9.75 0.13
N LYS A 140 10.19 10.52 1.01
CA LYS A 140 11.62 10.39 1.30
C LYS A 140 11.91 9.40 2.43
N TYR A 141 10.89 8.99 3.19
CA TYR A 141 11.04 8.21 4.44
C TYR A 141 11.97 8.88 5.45
N GLU A 142 11.89 10.21 5.53
CA GLU A 142 12.72 11.03 6.39
C GLU A 142 11.91 11.74 7.46
N LEU A 143 12.46 11.83 8.67
CA LEU A 143 11.94 12.64 9.75
C LEU A 143 12.64 14.00 9.72
N PHE A 144 11.89 15.08 9.90
CA PHE A 144 12.42 16.44 10.00
C PHE A 144 12.07 17.02 11.38
N ASP A 145 13.04 17.70 11.97
CA ASP A 145 12.90 18.60 13.10
C ASP A 145 13.05 20.02 12.55
N ASP A 146 11.96 20.75 12.39
CA ASP A 146 11.88 21.93 11.54
C ASP A 146 12.43 21.66 10.12
N GLU A 147 13.54 22.28 9.74
CA GLU A 147 14.20 22.09 8.43
C GLU A 147 15.31 21.03 8.45
N LYS A 148 15.65 20.48 9.63
CA LYS A 148 16.76 19.55 9.80
C LYS A 148 16.30 18.11 9.57
N SER A 149 16.85 17.46 8.54
CA SER A 149 16.62 16.02 8.29
C SER A 149 17.29 15.15 9.35
N ILE A 150 16.53 14.20 9.89
CA ILE A 150 16.97 13.16 10.81
C ILE A 150 17.01 11.83 10.06
N LYS A 151 18.20 11.31 9.79
CA LYS A 151 18.37 10.05 9.09
C LYS A 151 17.96 8.86 9.95
N LEU A 152 16.99 8.11 9.46
CA LEU A 152 16.53 6.86 10.04
C LEU A 152 17.13 5.67 9.27
N THR A 153 17.46 4.60 9.99
CA THR A 153 17.80 3.30 9.36
C THR A 153 16.54 2.65 8.79
N ASN A 154 16.69 1.66 7.89
CA ASN A 154 15.56 0.96 7.28
C ASN A 154 14.57 0.39 8.33
N ILE A 155 15.09 -0.15 9.43
CA ILE A 155 14.24 -0.67 10.52
C ILE A 155 13.55 0.47 11.27
N GLU A 156 14.23 1.56 11.56
CA GLU A 156 13.64 2.73 12.21
C GLU A 156 12.56 3.37 11.34
N GLN A 157 12.75 3.41 10.01
CA GLN A 157 11.72 3.84 9.06
C GLN A 157 10.47 2.95 9.14
N LYS A 158 10.64 1.63 9.11
CA LYS A 158 9.52 0.67 9.24
C LYS A 158 8.77 0.85 10.56
N ILE A 159 9.49 1.01 11.68
CA ILE A 159 8.89 1.28 12.99
C ILE A 159 8.10 2.59 12.96
N PHE A 160 8.69 3.65 12.40
CA PHE A 160 8.07 4.98 12.34
C PHE A 160 6.78 4.93 11.51
N ILE A 161 6.83 4.34 10.32
CA ILE A 161 5.68 4.14 9.44
C ILE A 161 4.58 3.34 10.15
N TYR A 162 4.94 2.27 10.85
CA TYR A 162 3.98 1.46 11.60
C TYR A 162 3.23 2.27 12.66
N LEU A 163 3.95 3.11 13.42
CA LEU A 163 3.36 3.98 14.44
C LEU A 163 2.55 5.13 13.86
N ILE A 164 3.01 5.74 12.76
CA ILE A 164 2.31 6.81 12.05
C ILE A 164 0.96 6.33 11.49
N LYS A 165 0.91 5.12 10.95
CA LYS A 165 -0.36 4.51 10.49
C LYS A 165 -1.39 4.34 11.60
N ARG A 166 -0.97 4.44 12.88
CA ARG A 166 -1.78 4.22 14.09
C ARG A 166 -1.68 5.39 15.06
N LEU A 167 -1.55 6.63 14.54
CA LEU A 167 -1.45 7.84 15.38
C LEU A 167 -2.53 7.88 16.47
N GLY A 168 -2.12 8.15 17.68
CA GLY A 168 -2.96 8.20 18.87
C GLY A 168 -3.27 6.85 19.53
N SER A 169 -3.01 5.72 18.83
CA SER A 169 -3.29 4.39 19.37
C SER A 169 -2.01 3.68 19.83
N TYR A 170 -2.07 2.99 20.97
CA TYR A 170 -0.97 2.15 21.43
C TYR A 170 -0.86 0.89 20.57
N SER A 171 0.38 0.48 20.30
CA SER A 171 0.72 -0.77 19.62
C SER A 171 1.57 -1.62 20.56
N THR A 172 1.15 -2.86 20.78
CA THR A 172 1.90 -3.77 21.66
C THR A 172 3.22 -4.18 21.01
N ILE A 173 4.19 -4.59 21.82
CA ILE A 173 5.50 -5.05 21.32
C ILE A 173 5.33 -6.27 20.42
N PRO A 174 4.55 -7.31 20.76
CA PRO A 174 4.32 -8.44 19.87
C PRO A 174 3.73 -8.06 18.51
N ASP A 175 2.72 -7.16 18.50
CA ASP A 175 2.09 -6.72 17.25
C ASP A 175 3.09 -5.98 16.35
N MET A 176 3.94 -5.13 16.96
CA MET A 176 4.99 -4.41 16.25
C MET A 176 6.03 -5.36 15.64
N ILE A 177 6.50 -6.34 16.42
CA ILE A 177 7.48 -7.34 15.96
C ILE A 177 6.89 -8.12 14.78
N THR A 178 5.69 -8.65 14.93
CA THR A 178 5.03 -9.45 13.88
C THR A 178 4.84 -8.64 12.59
N ALA A 179 4.45 -7.37 12.70
CA ALA A 179 4.16 -6.54 11.54
C ALA A 179 5.41 -5.99 10.82
N ILE A 180 6.53 -5.84 11.52
CA ILE A 180 7.73 -5.16 10.99
C ILE A 180 8.78 -6.17 10.50
N TRP A 181 8.91 -7.33 11.16
CA TRP A 181 9.98 -8.30 10.89
C TRP A 181 9.55 -9.60 10.21
N ASP A 182 8.26 -9.76 9.88
CA ASP A 182 7.72 -10.81 9.00
C ASP A 182 8.36 -12.20 9.19
N ASN A 183 8.32 -12.74 10.44
CA ASN A 183 8.87 -14.03 10.89
C ASN A 183 10.39 -14.10 11.19
N GLU A 184 11.13 -13.02 11.22
CA GLU A 184 12.46 -13.04 11.81
C GLU A 184 12.36 -13.11 13.35
N PHE A 185 13.24 -13.90 13.98
CA PHE A 185 13.32 -13.98 15.45
C PHE A 185 13.94 -12.69 16.01
N ILE A 186 13.08 -11.78 16.44
CA ILE A 186 13.47 -10.52 17.08
C ILE A 186 12.95 -10.52 18.52
N SER A 187 13.83 -10.15 19.45
CA SER A 187 13.46 -10.05 20.87
C SER A 187 12.81 -8.68 21.17
N ASP A 188 12.04 -8.64 22.26
CA ASP A 188 11.53 -7.38 22.82
C ASP A 188 12.65 -6.35 23.08
N ALA A 189 13.83 -6.84 23.45
CA ALA A 189 14.99 -5.98 23.74
C ALA A 189 15.50 -5.28 22.47
N ASP A 190 15.49 -5.94 21.32
CA ASP A 190 15.91 -5.37 20.06
C ASP A 190 14.97 -4.24 19.60
N LEU A 191 13.65 -4.45 19.68
CA LEU A 191 12.68 -3.40 19.41
C LEU A 191 12.89 -2.20 20.33
N ARG A 192 13.06 -2.43 21.64
CA ARG A 192 13.30 -1.35 22.62
C ARG A 192 14.59 -0.60 22.31
N MET A 193 15.63 -1.27 21.85
CA MET A 193 16.89 -0.64 21.42
C MET A 193 16.67 0.29 20.22
N HIS A 194 15.92 -0.14 19.21
CA HIS A 194 15.58 0.71 18.06
C HIS A 194 14.76 1.93 18.49
N ILE A 195 13.73 1.75 19.32
CA ILE A 195 12.94 2.87 19.86
C ILE A 195 13.82 3.84 20.65
N LYS A 196 14.75 3.35 21.46
CA LYS A 196 15.69 4.21 22.19
C LYS A 196 16.52 5.05 21.23
N ARG A 197 17.13 4.42 20.20
CA ARG A 197 17.92 5.12 19.18
C ARG A 197 17.11 6.19 18.45
N MET A 198 15.86 5.88 18.12
CA MET A 198 14.96 6.84 17.48
C MET A 198 14.69 8.06 18.38
N ARG A 199 14.45 7.83 19.67
CA ARG A 199 14.27 8.90 20.66
C ARG A 199 15.54 9.73 20.84
N ASP A 200 16.70 9.09 20.83
CA ASP A 200 17.99 9.81 20.94
C ASP A 200 18.28 10.68 19.71
N LYS A 201 17.76 10.31 18.53
CA LYS A 201 17.85 11.09 17.29
C LYS A 201 16.81 12.20 17.17
N SER A 202 15.61 12.01 17.74
CA SER A 202 14.48 12.95 17.68
C SER A 202 14.20 13.58 19.04
N SER A 203 13.19 13.08 19.74
CA SER A 203 12.81 13.52 21.08
C SER A 203 12.38 12.33 21.93
N LYS A 204 12.59 12.44 23.23
CA LYS A 204 12.17 11.41 24.20
C LYS A 204 10.63 11.28 24.29
N THR A 205 9.93 12.32 23.92
CA THR A 205 8.48 12.46 24.02
C THR A 205 7.73 12.19 22.73
N LEU A 206 8.41 12.20 21.58
CA LEU A 206 7.75 11.92 20.29
C LEU A 206 7.13 10.51 20.21
N ILE A 207 7.83 9.51 20.76
CA ILE A 207 7.31 8.14 20.83
C ILE A 207 7.00 7.83 22.30
N HIS A 208 5.73 7.83 22.65
CA HIS A 208 5.26 7.53 24.01
C HIS A 208 5.31 6.02 24.29
N ASN A 209 5.58 5.69 25.56
CA ASN A 209 5.54 4.32 26.07
C ASN A 209 4.58 4.25 27.25
N SER A 210 3.73 3.23 27.27
CA SER A 210 2.93 2.87 28.44
C SER A 210 3.14 1.41 28.77
N ARG A 211 3.38 1.12 30.07
CA ARG A 211 3.63 -0.26 30.53
C ARG A 211 2.41 -1.14 30.23
N GLY A 212 2.65 -2.25 29.54
CA GLY A 212 1.59 -3.20 29.16
C GLY A 212 0.82 -2.83 27.89
N LEU A 213 0.87 -1.57 27.43
CA LEU A 213 0.19 -1.11 26.22
C LEU A 213 1.13 -0.98 25.01
N GLY A 214 2.44 -0.77 25.25
CA GLY A 214 3.43 -0.63 24.18
C GLY A 214 3.74 0.81 23.81
N TYR A 215 3.83 1.12 22.52
CA TYR A 215 4.29 2.40 21.99
C TYR A 215 3.23 3.09 21.14
N ARG A 216 3.25 4.43 21.12
CA ARG A 216 2.45 5.25 20.21
C ARG A 216 3.13 6.57 19.88
N ILE A 217 2.71 7.20 18.80
CA ILE A 217 2.92 8.62 18.51
C ILE A 217 1.55 9.29 18.65
N GLU A 218 1.50 10.43 19.37
CA GLU A 218 0.26 11.17 19.57
C GLU A 218 -0.27 11.73 18.24
N LYS A 219 -1.59 11.87 18.15
CA LYS A 219 -2.25 12.58 17.06
C LYS A 219 -2.36 14.06 17.45
N ILE A 220 -1.96 14.95 16.55
CA ILE A 220 -2.17 16.39 16.70
C ILE A 220 -3.62 16.71 16.40
#